data_e351277fd184bfe9a22051c5e8b1e8ce
#
_entry.id   e351277fd184bfe9a22051c5e8b1e8ce
#
_cell.length_a   1.000
_cell.length_b   1.000
_cell.length_c   1.000
_cell.angle_alpha   90.00
_cell.angle_beta   90.00
_cell.angle_gamma   90.00
#
_symmetry.space_group_name_H-M   'P 1'
#
loop_
_entity.id
_entity.type
_entity.pdbx_description
1 polymer ?
#
loop_
_entity_poly.entity_id
_entity_poly.type
_entity_poly.pdbx_seq_one_letter_code
_entity_poly.pdbx_strand_id
1 'polypeptide(L)'
;PTDPERSPEKIKGKLDRDQFNLYELIWKRFVASQMTPALYALTTAEIEVGPTVFQSKGKVLRTEGHTILSGHSVKKDDQILPAFEEQEELIAKSVEPSQHFTQPPPRYSEATLVKMLEKLGIGRPSTYAPIISTIQGRGYVRIKERKFRATDLGLLITDLLVEHFPDILDTRFTSDMEEKLDRIEESDGDWRNLLFEFYLMFSECLQSAKREMVDIK
;
A
#
# COMPACT_ATOMS: atom_id res chain seq x y z
N PRO A 1 13.87 -17.50 0.55
CA PRO A 1 14.37 -18.87 0.44
C PRO A 1 15.54 -19.09 1.41
N THR A 2 15.65 -20.32 1.94
CA THR A 2 16.76 -20.68 2.82
C THR A 2 18.08 -20.87 2.08
N ASP A 3 18.00 -21.04 0.75
CA ASP A 3 19.14 -21.27 -0.13
C ASP A 3 18.86 -20.61 -1.50
N PRO A 4 19.56 -19.51 -1.83
CA PRO A 4 19.37 -18.79 -3.09
C PRO A 4 19.78 -19.59 -4.33
N GLU A 5 20.65 -20.62 -4.18
CA GLU A 5 21.06 -21.48 -5.30
C GLU A 5 19.93 -22.40 -5.80
N ARG A 6 18.87 -22.56 -5.00
CA ARG A 6 17.66 -23.27 -5.42
C ARG A 6 16.77 -22.33 -6.25
N SER A 7 17.22 -22.05 -7.47
CA SER A 7 16.42 -21.21 -8.36
C SER A 7 15.05 -21.85 -8.67
N PRO A 8 14.03 -21.04 -9.03
CA PRO A 8 12.70 -21.55 -9.37
C PRO A 8 12.72 -22.66 -10.40
N GLU A 9 13.60 -22.56 -11.41
CA GLU A 9 13.73 -23.58 -12.48
C GLU A 9 14.14 -24.94 -11.91
N LYS A 10 15.04 -24.98 -10.92
CA LYS A 10 15.53 -26.23 -10.30
C LYS A 10 14.47 -26.96 -9.48
N ILE A 11 13.43 -26.25 -9.03
CA ILE A 11 12.41 -26.83 -8.15
C ILE A 11 11.02 -26.92 -8.76
N LYS A 12 10.85 -26.45 -9.99
CA LYS A 12 9.56 -26.37 -10.70
C LYS A 12 8.75 -27.69 -10.68
N GLY A 13 9.41 -28.82 -10.73
CA GLY A 13 8.75 -30.14 -10.71
C GLY A 13 8.49 -30.73 -9.31
N LYS A 14 8.86 -30.00 -8.22
CA LYS A 14 8.76 -30.49 -6.84
C LYS A 14 7.64 -29.80 -6.05
N LEU A 15 6.99 -28.81 -6.61
CA LEU A 15 5.95 -28.00 -6.00
C LEU A 15 4.69 -28.01 -6.85
N ASP A 16 3.53 -27.88 -6.23
CA ASP A 16 2.31 -27.56 -6.95
C ASP A 16 2.37 -26.13 -7.55
N ARG A 17 1.37 -25.78 -8.35
CA ARG A 17 1.35 -24.51 -9.08
C ARG A 17 1.37 -23.29 -8.15
N ASP A 18 0.60 -23.32 -7.08
CA ASP A 18 0.44 -22.17 -6.19
C ASP A 18 1.67 -22.02 -5.30
N GLN A 19 2.19 -23.13 -4.78
CA GLN A 19 3.46 -23.17 -4.07
C GLN A 19 4.61 -22.69 -4.95
N PHE A 20 4.65 -23.11 -6.22
CA PHE A 20 5.68 -22.66 -7.16
C PHE A 20 5.61 -21.14 -7.40
N ASN A 21 4.43 -20.62 -7.68
CA ASN A 21 4.24 -19.18 -7.91
C ASN A 21 4.67 -18.35 -6.71
N LEU A 22 4.32 -18.80 -5.50
CA LEU A 22 4.72 -18.14 -4.26
C LEU A 22 6.24 -18.23 -4.05
N TYR A 23 6.82 -19.41 -4.24
CA TYR A 23 8.27 -19.60 -4.12
C TYR A 23 9.04 -18.70 -5.10
N GLU A 24 8.61 -18.68 -6.36
CA GLU A 24 9.22 -17.85 -7.41
C GLU A 24 9.18 -16.36 -7.02
N LEU A 25 8.04 -15.88 -6.50
CA LEU A 25 7.90 -14.52 -6.03
C LEU A 25 8.86 -14.20 -4.87
N ILE A 26 8.92 -15.07 -3.87
CA ILE A 26 9.81 -14.91 -2.70
C ILE A 26 11.28 -14.94 -3.15
N TRP A 27 11.65 -15.90 -4.00
CA TRP A 27 13.02 -16.03 -4.48
C TRP A 27 13.45 -14.79 -5.29
N LYS A 28 12.63 -14.35 -6.24
CA LYS A 28 12.90 -13.14 -7.04
C LYS A 28 13.06 -11.91 -6.16
N ARG A 29 12.19 -11.73 -5.17
CA ARG A 29 12.27 -10.59 -4.23
C ARG A 29 13.52 -10.64 -3.37
N PHE A 30 13.84 -11.81 -2.85
CA PHE A 30 15.05 -11.99 -2.03
C PHE A 30 16.32 -11.70 -2.85
N VAL A 31 16.47 -12.33 -4.01
CA VAL A 31 17.66 -12.11 -4.85
C VAL A 31 17.73 -10.65 -5.33
N ALA A 32 16.61 -10.06 -5.77
CA ALA A 32 16.55 -8.67 -6.18
C ALA A 32 16.98 -7.69 -5.08
N SER A 33 16.69 -7.99 -3.81
CA SER A 33 17.10 -7.16 -2.66
C SER A 33 18.62 -7.13 -2.44
N GLN A 34 19.34 -8.11 -2.97
CA GLN A 34 20.79 -8.22 -2.88
C GLN A 34 21.51 -7.74 -4.16
N MET A 35 20.76 -7.36 -5.19
CA MET A 35 21.30 -6.88 -6.45
C MET A 35 21.54 -5.37 -6.42
N THR A 36 22.36 -4.90 -7.36
CA THR A 36 22.58 -3.46 -7.59
C THR A 36 21.27 -2.76 -7.98
N PRO A 37 21.11 -1.47 -7.62
CA PRO A 37 19.93 -0.70 -8.04
C PRO A 37 19.89 -0.52 -9.57
N ALA A 38 18.69 -0.36 -10.10
CA ALA A 38 18.50 0.10 -11.47
C ALA A 38 18.90 1.58 -11.59
N LEU A 39 19.63 1.92 -12.63
CA LEU A 39 20.09 3.29 -12.90
C LEU A 39 19.31 3.87 -14.07
N TYR A 40 18.74 5.04 -13.87
CA TYR A 40 18.01 5.78 -14.89
C TYR A 40 18.73 7.10 -15.20
N ALA A 41 18.85 7.44 -16.48
CA ALA A 41 19.15 8.79 -16.90
C ALA A 41 17.84 9.58 -16.99
N LEU A 42 17.76 10.67 -16.24
CA LEU A 42 16.63 11.59 -16.29
C LEU A 42 17.09 12.83 -17.04
N THR A 43 16.36 13.20 -18.10
CA THR A 43 16.59 14.41 -18.87
C THR A 43 15.40 15.33 -18.67
N THR A 44 15.65 16.58 -18.29
CA THR A 44 14.63 17.60 -18.22
C THR A 44 15.00 18.68 -19.22
N ALA A 45 14.11 18.95 -20.16
CA ALA A 45 14.24 20.05 -21.10
C ALA A 45 13.27 21.18 -20.69
N GLU A 46 13.78 22.38 -20.57
CA GLU A 46 13.02 23.61 -20.36
C GLU A 46 13.07 24.41 -21.65
N ILE A 47 11.91 24.72 -22.21
CA ILE A 47 11.77 25.39 -23.51
C ILE A 47 11.10 26.73 -23.25
N GLU A 48 11.81 27.80 -23.44
CA GLU A 48 11.32 29.18 -23.27
C GLU A 48 10.58 29.66 -24.51
N VAL A 49 9.34 30.13 -24.32
CA VAL A 49 8.54 30.72 -25.38
C VAL A 49 7.97 32.08 -24.90
N GLY A 50 8.67 33.13 -25.14
CA GLY A 50 8.33 34.45 -24.56
C GLY A 50 8.35 34.42 -23.03
N PRO A 51 7.27 34.76 -22.35
CA PRO A 51 7.18 34.75 -20.90
C PRO A 51 6.87 33.38 -20.31
N THR A 52 6.67 32.34 -21.13
CA THR A 52 6.20 31.01 -20.71
C THR A 52 7.29 29.96 -20.86
N VAL A 53 7.45 29.10 -19.87
CA VAL A 53 8.39 27.98 -19.91
C VAL A 53 7.61 26.67 -20.01
N PHE A 54 7.87 25.89 -21.05
CA PHE A 54 7.39 24.53 -21.21
C PHE A 54 8.44 23.56 -20.66
N GLN A 55 8.00 22.52 -19.98
CA GLN A 55 8.90 21.51 -19.42
C GLN A 55 8.59 20.15 -20.03
N SER A 56 9.61 19.45 -20.53
CA SER A 56 9.53 18.06 -20.96
C SER A 56 10.52 17.22 -20.17
N LYS A 57 10.10 16.01 -19.78
CA LYS A 57 10.92 15.09 -19.00
C LYS A 57 11.09 13.78 -19.73
N GLY A 58 12.34 13.35 -19.88
CA GLY A 58 12.69 12.04 -20.39
C GLY A 58 13.27 11.15 -19.31
N LYS A 59 13.06 9.85 -19.45
CA LYS A 59 13.63 8.83 -18.57
C LYS A 59 14.08 7.64 -19.39
N VAL A 60 15.37 7.29 -19.27
CA VAL A 60 15.94 6.15 -19.99
C VAL A 60 16.67 5.24 -19.01
N LEU A 61 16.38 3.95 -19.05
CA LEU A 61 17.08 2.94 -18.25
C LEU A 61 18.51 2.76 -18.78
N ARG A 62 19.50 2.97 -17.90
CA ARG A 62 20.93 2.76 -18.20
C ARG A 62 21.43 1.40 -17.75
N THR A 63 21.00 0.96 -16.57
CA THR A 63 21.38 -0.33 -15.99
C THR A 63 20.17 -0.97 -15.37
N GLU A 64 19.84 -2.18 -15.73
CA GLU A 64 18.65 -2.89 -15.26
C GLU A 64 18.71 -3.21 -13.76
N GLY A 65 19.91 -3.54 -13.23
CA GLY A 65 20.06 -3.91 -11.83
C GLY A 65 19.04 -4.97 -11.41
N HIS A 66 18.42 -4.78 -10.25
CA HIS A 66 17.42 -5.71 -9.70
C HIS A 66 16.15 -5.88 -10.55
N THR A 67 15.86 -4.96 -11.47
CA THR A 67 14.64 -5.02 -12.29
C THR A 67 14.64 -6.16 -13.30
N ILE A 68 15.81 -6.73 -13.62
CA ILE A 68 15.94 -7.91 -14.49
C ILE A 68 15.12 -9.12 -13.98
N LEU A 69 15.01 -9.27 -12.65
CA LEU A 69 14.24 -10.34 -12.01
C LEU A 69 12.76 -10.00 -11.83
N SER A 70 12.40 -8.74 -11.89
CA SER A 70 11.03 -8.30 -11.59
C SER A 70 10.06 -8.50 -12.76
N GLY A 71 10.58 -8.82 -13.94
CA GLY A 71 9.76 -8.95 -15.15
C GLY A 71 9.04 -7.64 -15.53
N HIS A 72 9.35 -6.54 -14.88
CA HIS A 72 8.84 -5.23 -15.27
C HIS A 72 9.56 -4.84 -16.56
N SER A 73 8.86 -5.00 -17.66
CA SER A 73 9.31 -4.49 -18.95
C SER A 73 9.35 -2.96 -18.83
N VAL A 74 10.51 -2.44 -18.44
CA VAL A 74 10.79 -1.00 -18.28
C VAL A 74 10.55 -0.22 -19.58
N LYS A 75 10.49 -0.92 -20.70
CA LYS A 75 10.29 -0.35 -22.04
C LYS A 75 8.95 0.36 -22.28
N LYS A 76 7.95 0.19 -21.39
CA LYS A 76 6.65 0.87 -21.57
C LYS A 76 6.61 2.31 -21.04
N ASP A 77 7.53 2.68 -20.15
CA ASP A 77 7.56 3.98 -19.51
C ASP A 77 8.78 4.83 -19.90
N ASP A 78 9.63 4.32 -20.79
CA ASP A 78 10.78 5.06 -21.28
C ASP A 78 10.32 6.17 -22.24
N GLN A 79 10.27 7.38 -21.74
CA GLN A 79 10.06 8.58 -22.53
C GLN A 79 11.43 9.09 -23.00
N ILE A 80 11.81 8.71 -24.21
CA ILE A 80 13.08 9.12 -24.80
C ILE A 80 12.90 10.51 -25.42
N LEU A 81 13.62 11.49 -24.88
CA LEU A 81 13.72 12.78 -25.54
C LEU A 81 14.82 12.72 -26.61
N PRO A 82 14.65 13.44 -27.73
CA PRO A 82 15.72 13.60 -28.72
C PRO A 82 16.93 14.29 -28.08
N ALA A 83 18.09 14.11 -28.67
CA ALA A 83 19.27 14.89 -28.29
C ALA A 83 19.07 16.33 -28.79
N PHE A 84 19.30 17.29 -27.91
CA PHE A 84 19.32 18.72 -28.23
C PHE A 84 20.46 19.40 -27.47
N GLU A 85 20.90 20.52 -27.99
CA GLU A 85 21.95 21.33 -27.37
C GLU A 85 21.33 22.45 -26.53
N GLU A 86 22.11 22.96 -25.61
CA GLU A 86 21.69 24.09 -24.79
C GLU A 86 21.53 25.33 -25.68
N GLN A 87 20.40 26.03 -25.53
CA GLN A 87 20.02 27.20 -26.36
C GLN A 87 19.72 26.88 -27.84
N GLU A 88 19.44 25.63 -28.18
CA GLU A 88 18.98 25.25 -29.49
C GLU A 88 17.59 25.88 -29.80
N GLU A 89 17.46 26.52 -30.97
CA GLU A 89 16.18 27.04 -31.40
C GLU A 89 15.25 25.93 -31.91
N LEU A 90 14.06 25.80 -31.28
CA LEU A 90 13.07 24.81 -31.63
C LEU A 90 11.88 25.45 -32.36
N ILE A 91 11.37 24.79 -33.40
CA ILE A 91 10.19 25.20 -34.13
C ILE A 91 8.98 24.38 -33.67
N ALA A 92 7.96 25.04 -33.11
CA ALA A 92 6.73 24.39 -32.75
C ALA A 92 5.96 23.94 -34.01
N LYS A 93 5.70 22.63 -34.14
CA LYS A 93 4.91 22.05 -35.25
C LYS A 93 3.42 22.18 -35.03
N SER A 94 2.97 21.96 -33.78
CA SER A 94 1.58 22.14 -33.37
C SER A 94 1.54 22.51 -31.88
N VAL A 95 0.50 23.21 -31.48
CA VAL A 95 0.17 23.54 -30.12
C VAL A 95 -1.25 23.07 -29.85
N GLU A 96 -1.42 22.02 -29.06
CA GLU A 96 -2.71 21.42 -28.75
C GLU A 96 -3.05 21.64 -27.30
N PRO A 97 -4.00 22.53 -26.96
CA PRO A 97 -4.43 22.68 -25.57
C PRO A 97 -5.26 21.48 -25.16
N SER A 98 -4.99 20.94 -23.99
CA SER A 98 -5.79 19.86 -23.38
C SER A 98 -6.20 20.23 -21.96
N GLN A 99 -7.45 19.98 -21.63
CA GLN A 99 -7.95 20.19 -20.28
C GLN A 99 -7.83 18.91 -19.47
N HIS A 100 -7.21 19.00 -18.31
CA HIS A 100 -7.08 17.90 -17.36
C HIS A 100 -7.66 18.30 -16.02
N PHE A 101 -8.31 17.34 -15.34
CA PHE A 101 -8.83 17.52 -14.00
C PHE A 101 -8.06 16.63 -13.02
N THR A 102 -7.83 17.14 -11.81
CA THR A 102 -7.28 16.34 -10.72
C THR A 102 -8.22 15.18 -10.41
N GLN A 103 -7.65 14.00 -10.23
CA GLN A 103 -8.42 12.82 -9.84
C GLN A 103 -8.43 12.67 -8.32
N PRO A 104 -9.55 12.22 -7.71
CA PRO A 104 -9.58 11.91 -6.30
C PRO A 104 -8.61 10.78 -5.97
N PRO A 105 -8.17 10.65 -4.70
CA PRO A 105 -7.34 9.53 -4.30
C PRO A 105 -7.98 8.20 -4.69
N PRO A 106 -7.22 7.25 -5.23
CA PRO A 106 -7.76 5.96 -5.63
C PRO A 106 -8.23 5.18 -4.39
N ARG A 107 -9.31 4.40 -4.54
CA ARG A 107 -9.74 3.45 -3.50
C ARG A 107 -8.65 2.44 -3.19
N TYR A 108 -8.60 1.96 -1.96
CA TYR A 108 -7.62 0.96 -1.55
C TYR A 108 -7.78 -0.35 -2.33
N SER A 109 -6.66 -0.93 -2.71
CA SER A 109 -6.51 -2.35 -3.02
C SER A 109 -6.04 -3.09 -1.76
N GLU A 110 -6.03 -4.43 -1.76
CA GLU A 110 -5.46 -5.19 -0.64
C GLU A 110 -4.03 -4.73 -0.31
N ALA A 111 -3.17 -4.60 -1.31
CA ALA A 111 -1.78 -4.17 -1.11
C ALA A 111 -1.67 -2.73 -0.57
N THR A 112 -2.51 -1.80 -1.06
CA THR A 112 -2.45 -0.41 -0.58
C THR A 112 -3.09 -0.23 0.78
N LEU A 113 -4.07 -1.09 1.14
CA LEU A 113 -4.62 -1.12 2.49
C LEU A 113 -3.58 -1.63 3.49
N VAL A 114 -2.87 -2.73 3.18
CA VAL A 114 -1.78 -3.23 4.04
C VAL A 114 -0.71 -2.14 4.24
N LYS A 115 -0.28 -1.45 3.19
CA LYS A 115 0.67 -0.33 3.33
C LYS A 115 0.16 0.79 4.21
N MET A 116 -1.15 1.06 4.19
CA MET A 116 -1.72 2.09 5.05
C MET A 116 -1.79 1.62 6.51
N LEU A 117 -2.19 0.37 6.77
CA LEU A 117 -2.17 -0.22 8.10
C LEU A 117 -0.76 -0.19 8.70
N GLU A 118 0.24 -0.61 7.93
CA GLU A 118 1.65 -0.56 8.30
C GLU A 118 2.11 0.87 8.62
N LYS A 119 1.78 1.83 7.75
CA LYS A 119 2.10 3.26 7.96
C LYS A 119 1.49 3.84 9.22
N LEU A 120 0.29 3.39 9.58
CA LEU A 120 -0.44 3.83 10.77
C LEU A 120 -0.08 3.03 12.03
N GLY A 121 0.76 2.01 11.94
CA GLY A 121 1.12 1.14 13.06
C GLY A 121 -0.03 0.22 13.50
N ILE A 122 -1.02 -0.03 12.64
CA ILE A 122 -2.20 -0.84 12.93
C ILE A 122 -1.97 -2.27 12.45
N GLY A 123 -2.00 -3.23 13.39
CA GLY A 123 -1.73 -4.63 13.10
C GLY A 123 -0.25 -4.94 12.90
N ARG A 124 0.03 -6.20 12.61
CA ARG A 124 1.38 -6.75 12.40
C ARG A 124 1.36 -7.65 11.16
N PRO A 125 2.51 -8.05 10.60
CA PRO A 125 2.56 -8.93 9.43
C PRO A 125 1.66 -10.15 9.52
N SER A 126 1.53 -10.74 10.71
CA SER A 126 0.66 -11.91 10.96
C SER A 126 -0.83 -11.61 10.94
N THR A 127 -1.25 -10.35 11.14
CA THR A 127 -2.66 -9.96 11.27
C THR A 127 -3.23 -9.27 10.02
N TYR A 128 -2.41 -8.77 9.09
CA TYR A 128 -2.91 -8.05 7.92
C TYR A 128 -3.85 -8.90 7.05
N ALA A 129 -3.46 -10.14 6.75
CA ALA A 129 -4.28 -11.02 5.94
C ALA A 129 -5.60 -11.42 6.64
N PRO A 130 -5.60 -11.81 7.94
CA PRO A 130 -6.81 -12.00 8.72
C PRO A 130 -7.75 -10.79 8.75
N ILE A 131 -7.24 -9.57 8.92
CA ILE A 131 -8.05 -8.34 8.90
C ILE A 131 -8.79 -8.22 7.56
N ILE A 132 -8.05 -8.33 6.45
CA ILE A 132 -8.63 -8.23 5.12
C ILE A 132 -9.68 -9.31 4.87
N SER A 133 -9.38 -10.56 5.25
CA SER A 133 -10.32 -11.67 5.12
C SER A 133 -11.59 -11.47 5.96
N THR A 134 -11.45 -10.92 7.17
CA THR A 134 -12.57 -10.67 8.08
C THR A 134 -13.52 -9.61 7.53
N ILE A 135 -13.02 -8.46 7.07
CA ILE A 135 -13.88 -7.39 6.55
C ILE A 135 -14.62 -7.81 5.27
N GLN A 136 -14.01 -8.68 4.45
CA GLN A 136 -14.65 -9.27 3.28
C GLN A 136 -15.66 -10.36 3.67
N GLY A 137 -15.25 -11.29 4.53
CA GLY A 137 -16.09 -12.41 4.96
C GLY A 137 -17.37 -11.97 5.70
N ARG A 138 -17.29 -10.85 6.44
CA ARG A 138 -18.46 -10.23 7.10
C ARG A 138 -19.28 -9.35 6.15
N GLY A 139 -18.88 -9.20 4.90
CA GLY A 139 -19.60 -8.41 3.92
C GLY A 139 -19.52 -6.89 4.14
N TYR A 140 -18.60 -6.39 4.95
CA TYR A 140 -18.44 -4.94 5.18
C TYR A 140 -17.85 -4.24 3.97
N VAL A 141 -17.05 -4.96 3.18
CA VAL A 141 -16.49 -4.49 1.93
C VAL A 141 -16.64 -5.53 0.83
N ARG A 142 -16.69 -5.07 -0.43
CA ARG A 142 -16.62 -5.90 -1.64
C ARG A 142 -15.44 -5.46 -2.49
N ILE A 143 -14.83 -6.42 -3.19
CA ILE A 143 -13.80 -6.10 -4.18
C ILE A 143 -14.47 -5.93 -5.55
N LYS A 144 -14.27 -4.75 -6.15
CA LYS A 144 -14.61 -4.47 -7.55
C LYS A 144 -13.39 -3.87 -8.25
N GLU A 145 -12.99 -4.43 -9.38
CA GLU A 145 -11.82 -3.97 -10.15
C GLU A 145 -10.53 -3.91 -9.28
N ARG A 146 -10.33 -4.94 -8.47
CA ARG A 146 -9.21 -5.04 -7.49
C ARG A 146 -9.16 -3.91 -6.46
N LYS A 147 -10.27 -3.21 -6.21
CA LYS A 147 -10.39 -2.14 -5.23
C LYS A 147 -11.51 -2.45 -4.24
N PHE A 148 -11.29 -2.10 -2.97
CA PHE A 148 -12.32 -2.20 -1.95
C PHE A 148 -13.40 -1.14 -2.15
N ARG A 149 -14.63 -1.56 -1.96
CA ARG A 149 -15.81 -0.68 -1.85
C ARG A 149 -16.57 -1.06 -0.59
N ALA A 150 -16.82 -0.09 0.26
CA ALA A 150 -17.71 -0.30 1.40
C ALA A 150 -19.09 -0.70 0.90
N THR A 151 -19.76 -1.58 1.64
CA THR A 151 -21.16 -1.93 1.45
C THR A 151 -22.03 -1.05 2.37
N ASP A 152 -23.34 -1.03 2.13
CA ASP A 152 -24.28 -0.30 3.01
C ASP A 152 -24.19 -0.83 4.44
N LEU A 153 -24.05 -2.15 4.61
CA LEU A 153 -23.81 -2.77 5.91
C LEU A 153 -22.49 -2.27 6.53
N GLY A 154 -21.43 -2.20 5.75
CA GLY A 154 -20.12 -1.71 6.24
C GLY A 154 -20.18 -0.26 6.68
N LEU A 155 -20.87 0.59 5.94
CA LEU A 155 -21.07 2.00 6.31
C LEU A 155 -21.88 2.11 7.60
N LEU A 156 -23.05 1.43 7.66
CA LEU A 156 -23.91 1.44 8.83
C LEU A 156 -23.18 0.99 10.10
N ILE A 157 -22.46 -0.13 10.04
CA ILE A 157 -21.70 -0.65 11.20
C ILE A 157 -20.58 0.34 11.60
N THR A 158 -19.91 0.95 10.62
CA THR A 158 -18.86 1.94 10.93
C THR A 158 -19.45 3.17 11.61
N ASP A 159 -20.56 3.70 11.12
CA ASP A 159 -21.22 4.88 11.70
C ASP A 159 -21.66 4.61 13.15
N LEU A 160 -22.29 3.47 13.41
CA LEU A 160 -22.68 3.07 14.76
C LEU A 160 -21.50 2.88 15.71
N LEU A 161 -20.41 2.27 15.22
CA LEU A 161 -19.23 2.06 16.05
C LEU A 161 -18.52 3.39 16.34
N VAL A 162 -18.42 4.30 15.38
CA VAL A 162 -17.83 5.62 15.58
C VAL A 162 -18.65 6.46 16.56
N GLU A 163 -19.97 6.36 16.50
CA GLU A 163 -20.88 7.08 17.43
C GLU A 163 -20.74 6.59 18.87
N HIS A 164 -20.70 5.26 19.08
CA HIS A 164 -20.74 4.69 20.42
C HIS A 164 -19.38 4.31 21.02
N PHE A 165 -18.35 4.19 20.18
CA PHE A 165 -16.99 3.81 20.57
C PHE A 165 -15.92 4.69 19.91
N PRO A 166 -16.04 6.04 19.98
CA PRO A 166 -15.17 6.94 19.22
C PRO A 166 -13.69 6.74 19.51
N ASP A 167 -13.33 6.59 20.79
CA ASP A 167 -11.93 6.42 21.21
C ASP A 167 -11.32 5.11 20.71
N ILE A 168 -12.09 4.01 20.73
CA ILE A 168 -11.64 2.68 20.29
C ILE A 168 -11.50 2.63 18.77
N LEU A 169 -12.32 3.36 18.04
CA LEU A 169 -12.29 3.44 16.59
C LEU A 169 -11.26 4.46 16.07
N ASP A 170 -10.63 5.24 16.94
CA ASP A 170 -9.51 6.09 16.55
C ASP A 170 -8.32 5.22 16.13
N THR A 171 -7.74 5.56 14.99
CA THR A 171 -6.59 4.84 14.45
C THR A 171 -5.37 4.91 15.36
N ARG A 172 -5.21 6.01 16.12
CA ARG A 172 -4.13 6.18 17.10
C ARG A 172 -4.29 5.23 18.28
N PHE A 173 -5.51 5.04 18.76
CA PHE A 173 -5.77 4.09 19.84
C PHE A 173 -5.25 2.69 19.52
N THR A 174 -5.57 2.19 18.33
CA THR A 174 -5.11 0.85 17.90
C THR A 174 -3.58 0.80 17.78
N SER A 175 -2.96 1.83 17.20
CA SER A 175 -1.51 1.93 17.08
C SER A 175 -0.82 1.96 18.44
N ASP A 176 -1.31 2.79 19.37
CA ASP A 176 -0.76 2.90 20.73
C ASP A 176 -0.92 1.59 21.51
N MET A 177 -2.03 0.86 21.30
CA MET A 177 -2.24 -0.45 21.91
C MET A 177 -1.25 -1.48 21.38
N GLU A 178 -1.02 -1.52 20.07
CA GLU A 178 -0.02 -2.40 19.45
C GLU A 178 1.40 -2.10 19.98
N GLU A 179 1.77 -0.81 20.13
CA GLU A 179 3.06 -0.43 20.72
C GLU A 179 3.19 -0.84 22.19
N LYS A 180 2.11 -0.70 22.98
CA LYS A 180 2.09 -1.14 24.37
C LYS A 180 2.24 -2.65 24.48
N LEU A 181 1.62 -3.43 23.58
CA LEU A 181 1.77 -4.88 23.53
C LEU A 181 3.19 -5.29 23.13
N ASP A 182 3.82 -4.64 22.16
CA ASP A 182 5.22 -4.89 21.81
C ASP A 182 6.16 -4.63 22.98
N ARG A 183 5.96 -3.54 23.74
CA ARG A 183 6.75 -3.26 24.95
C ARG A 183 6.60 -4.32 26.02
N ILE A 184 5.41 -4.90 26.15
CA ILE A 184 5.17 -6.02 27.10
C ILE A 184 5.91 -7.28 26.65
N GLU A 185 5.95 -7.55 25.33
CA GLU A 185 6.69 -8.68 24.76
C GLU A 185 8.21 -8.54 24.97
N GLU A 186 8.76 -7.32 24.80
CA GLU A 186 10.19 -7.05 24.94
C GLU A 186 10.68 -6.93 26.39
N SER A 187 9.83 -6.52 27.30
CA SER A 187 10.18 -6.29 28.70
C SER A 187 9.06 -6.75 29.60
N ASP A 188 9.26 -7.57 30.57
CA ASP A 188 8.27 -8.09 31.56
C ASP A 188 7.20 -7.07 32.05
N GLY A 189 6.56 -6.39 31.11
CA GLY A 189 5.53 -5.37 31.34
C GLY A 189 4.26 -5.97 31.96
N ASP A 190 3.57 -5.17 32.76
CA ASP A 190 2.31 -5.58 33.40
C ASP A 190 1.14 -5.58 32.41
N TRP A 191 0.98 -6.68 31.68
CA TRP A 191 -0.14 -6.88 30.76
C TRP A 191 -1.51 -6.84 31.46
N ARG A 192 -1.57 -7.15 32.75
CA ARG A 192 -2.82 -7.16 33.53
C ARG A 192 -3.31 -5.75 33.75
N ASN A 193 -2.42 -4.82 34.06
CA ASN A 193 -2.77 -3.42 34.20
C ASN A 193 -3.25 -2.82 32.87
N LEU A 194 -2.56 -3.11 31.78
CA LEU A 194 -2.98 -2.68 30.45
C LEU A 194 -4.39 -3.19 30.11
N LEU A 195 -4.65 -4.48 30.35
CA LEU A 195 -5.96 -5.07 30.09
C LEU A 195 -7.05 -4.49 31.00
N PHE A 196 -6.72 -4.19 32.24
CA PHE A 196 -7.65 -3.59 33.20
C PHE A 196 -8.05 -2.17 32.79
N GLU A 197 -7.08 -1.33 32.42
CA GLU A 197 -7.33 0.03 31.92
C GLU A 197 -8.22 0.01 30.65
N PHE A 198 -7.90 -0.85 29.70
CA PHE A 198 -8.72 -1.05 28.51
C PHE A 198 -10.14 -1.48 28.86
N TYR A 199 -10.29 -2.45 29.77
CA TYR A 199 -11.60 -2.98 30.14
C TYR A 199 -12.48 -1.94 30.83
N LEU A 200 -11.93 -1.06 31.67
CA LEU A 200 -12.68 0.02 32.30
C LEU A 200 -13.30 0.94 31.25
N MET A 201 -12.48 1.47 30.35
CA MET A 201 -12.92 2.34 29.27
C MET A 201 -13.94 1.63 28.35
N PHE A 202 -13.64 0.41 27.93
CA PHE A 202 -14.54 -0.38 27.08
C PHE A 202 -15.89 -0.67 27.73
N SER A 203 -15.90 -1.00 29.03
CA SER A 203 -17.12 -1.32 29.75
C SER A 203 -18.06 -0.12 29.90
N GLU A 204 -17.50 1.08 30.08
CA GLU A 204 -18.28 2.33 30.11
C GLU A 204 -18.93 2.60 28.75
N CYS A 205 -18.16 2.56 27.65
CA CYS A 205 -18.68 2.71 26.30
C CYS A 205 -19.76 1.65 25.99
N LEU A 206 -19.51 0.40 26.37
CA LEU A 206 -20.47 -0.70 26.14
C LEU A 206 -21.77 -0.51 26.89
N GLN A 207 -21.74 -0.01 28.14
CA GLN A 207 -22.95 0.28 28.89
C GLN A 207 -23.75 1.44 28.32
N SER A 208 -23.08 2.48 27.80
CA SER A 208 -23.75 3.58 27.11
C SER A 208 -24.37 3.10 25.80
N ALA A 209 -23.60 2.37 24.98
CA ALA A 209 -24.08 1.80 23.72
C ALA A 209 -25.32 0.91 23.93
N LYS A 210 -25.33 0.05 24.95
CA LYS A 210 -26.52 -0.79 25.28
C LYS A 210 -27.79 -0.01 25.62
N ARG A 211 -27.66 1.23 26.08
CA ARG A 211 -28.83 2.07 26.42
C ARG A 211 -29.31 2.89 25.23
N GLU A 212 -28.40 3.31 24.38
CA GLU A 212 -28.64 4.33 23.35
C GLU A 212 -28.74 3.73 21.93
N MET A 213 -28.15 2.55 21.71
CA MET A 213 -28.12 1.89 20.42
C MET A 213 -29.52 1.40 20.03
N VAL A 214 -30.02 1.85 18.90
CA VAL A 214 -31.32 1.44 18.37
C VAL A 214 -31.17 0.06 17.73
N ASP A 215 -32.13 -0.86 18.05
CA ASP A 215 -32.23 -2.15 17.39
C ASP A 215 -32.47 -1.97 15.87
N ILE A 216 -31.50 -2.34 15.08
CA ILE A 216 -31.61 -2.34 13.62
C ILE A 216 -32.30 -3.65 13.22
N LYS A 217 -33.54 -3.54 12.77
CA LYS A 217 -34.30 -4.66 12.22
C LYS A 217 -34.08 -4.81 10.73
#